data_6ee4f3a7131afba5d8921b8b037162b0
#
_entry.id   6ee4f3a7131afba5d8921b8b037162b0
#
_cell.length_a   1.000
_cell.length_b   1.000
_cell.length_c   1.000
_cell.angle_alpha   90.00
_cell.angle_beta   90.00
_cell.angle_gamma   90.00
#
_symmetry.space_group_name_H-M   'P 1'
#
loop_
_entity.id
_entity.type
_entity.pdbx_description
1 polymer ?
#
loop_
_entity_poly.entity_id
_entity_poly.type
_entity_poly.pdbx_seq_one_letter_code
_entity_poly.pdbx_strand_id
1 'polypeptide(L)'
;MLYLVATPIGNLEDITQRAARVLAEVDVIACEDTRQTRKLLDHLGIRKPLVSYHEHNERARAAELAGRLREGANVALVSDAGTPLISDPGYRLVRRAIEEGIAVVPVPGPCAVVAALAASGLPTDQFHFCGYLPPKQGRRRRLLESLRHEQATLILYETPHRILAALEDIEAVLGPRDVVVAREITKVHEEFLRGTAAELRRILAGRVAIKGEITLLVGKTVTVPG
;
A
#
# COMPACT_ATOMS: atom_id res chain seq x y z
N MET A 1 -18.35 1.12 16.68
CA MET A 1 -17.74 1.89 15.56
C MET A 1 -16.61 1.11 14.92
N LEU A 2 -16.41 1.23 13.59
CA LEU A 2 -15.30 0.62 12.87
C LEU A 2 -14.22 1.70 12.58
N TYR A 3 -13.02 1.51 13.13
CA TYR A 3 -11.86 2.38 12.87
C TYR A 3 -10.94 1.73 11.84
N LEU A 4 -10.57 2.48 10.79
CA LEU A 4 -9.56 2.08 9.81
C LEU A 4 -8.25 2.76 10.21
N VAL A 5 -7.33 2.00 10.82
CA VAL A 5 -6.14 2.57 11.44
C VAL A 5 -4.92 2.27 10.60
N ALA A 6 -4.31 3.33 10.05
CA ALA A 6 -3.04 3.20 9.33
C ALA A 6 -1.89 2.88 10.32
N THR A 7 -1.03 1.95 9.91
CA THR A 7 0.12 1.45 10.68
C THR A 7 1.44 1.82 10.01
N PRO A 8 2.58 1.78 10.71
CA PRO A 8 3.89 2.06 10.12
C PRO A 8 4.20 1.19 8.90
N ILE A 9 4.88 1.76 7.91
CA ILE A 9 5.32 1.06 6.68
C ILE A 9 6.77 0.59 6.75
N GLY A 10 7.42 0.74 7.89
CA GLY A 10 8.82 0.30 8.08
C GLY A 10 9.52 0.94 9.26
N ASN A 11 9.04 2.10 9.73
CA ASN A 11 9.56 2.79 10.92
C ASN A 11 8.45 2.94 11.96
N LEU A 12 8.63 2.36 13.14
CA LEU A 12 7.62 2.40 14.21
C LEU A 12 7.31 3.83 14.69
N GLU A 13 8.22 4.78 14.51
CA GLU A 13 8.02 6.18 14.86
C GLU A 13 6.96 6.89 13.98
N ASP A 14 6.62 6.30 12.83
CA ASP A 14 5.59 6.85 11.94
C ASP A 14 4.15 6.59 12.47
N ILE A 15 3.97 5.85 13.55
CA ILE A 15 2.64 5.69 14.16
C ILE A 15 2.13 7.02 14.69
N THR A 16 0.91 7.40 14.34
CA THR A 16 0.34 8.64 14.88
C THR A 16 -0.13 8.45 16.32
N GLN A 17 -0.07 9.52 17.12
CA GLN A 17 -0.61 9.52 18.49
C GLN A 17 -2.08 9.12 18.51
N ARG A 18 -2.88 9.55 17.52
CA ARG A 18 -4.29 9.18 17.40
C ARG A 18 -4.45 7.68 17.10
N ALA A 19 -3.61 7.10 16.25
CA ALA A 19 -3.63 5.67 15.97
C ALA A 19 -3.32 4.85 17.24
N ALA A 20 -2.26 5.20 17.97
CA ALA A 20 -1.90 4.55 19.23
C ALA A 20 -3.04 4.62 20.26
N ARG A 21 -3.66 5.81 20.45
CA ARG A 21 -4.79 5.97 21.35
C ARG A 21 -5.99 5.12 20.93
N VAL A 22 -6.38 5.14 19.65
CA VAL A 22 -7.51 4.35 19.16
C VAL A 22 -7.27 2.85 19.35
N LEU A 23 -6.05 2.36 19.04
CA LEU A 23 -5.68 0.95 19.26
C LEU A 23 -5.75 0.55 20.75
N ALA A 24 -5.49 1.50 21.66
CA ALA A 24 -5.61 1.27 23.10
C ALA A 24 -7.08 1.29 23.60
N GLU A 25 -7.98 2.00 22.92
CA GLU A 25 -9.37 2.20 23.32
C GLU A 25 -10.35 1.14 22.77
N VAL A 26 -10.09 0.59 21.56
CA VAL A 26 -11.03 -0.36 20.92
C VAL A 26 -11.13 -1.69 21.67
N ASP A 27 -12.23 -2.41 21.46
CA ASP A 27 -12.49 -3.71 22.10
C ASP A 27 -11.74 -4.86 21.42
N VAL A 28 -11.52 -4.76 20.11
CA VAL A 28 -10.84 -5.78 19.31
C VAL A 28 -10.15 -5.16 18.09
N ILE A 29 -9.02 -5.74 17.70
CA ILE A 29 -8.27 -5.34 16.51
C ILE A 29 -8.32 -6.48 15.50
N ALA A 30 -8.87 -6.21 14.31
CA ALA A 30 -8.83 -7.08 13.15
C ALA A 30 -7.57 -6.76 12.32
N CYS A 31 -6.77 -7.77 12.00
CA CYS A 31 -5.46 -7.62 11.35
C CYS A 31 -5.14 -8.81 10.44
N GLU A 32 -4.29 -8.61 9.44
CA GLU A 32 -3.92 -9.64 8.49
C GLU A 32 -3.02 -10.70 9.15
N ASP A 33 -1.86 -10.30 9.66
CA ASP A 33 -0.97 -11.16 10.47
C ASP A 33 -0.94 -10.67 11.93
N THR A 34 -1.53 -11.48 12.82
CA THR A 34 -1.56 -11.20 14.27
C THR A 34 -0.18 -11.10 14.90
N ARG A 35 0.84 -11.73 14.30
CA ARG A 35 2.23 -11.69 14.80
C ARG A 35 2.87 -10.32 14.51
N GLN A 36 2.62 -9.76 13.33
CA GLN A 36 3.12 -8.43 12.95
C GLN A 36 2.42 -7.34 13.78
N THR A 37 1.09 -7.42 13.86
CA THR A 37 0.32 -6.49 14.71
C THR A 37 0.75 -6.58 16.17
N ARG A 38 1.05 -7.77 16.68
CA ARG A 38 1.53 -7.95 18.06
C ARG A 38 2.82 -7.18 18.32
N LYS A 39 3.78 -7.19 17.38
CA LYS A 39 5.04 -6.42 17.52
C LYS A 39 4.78 -4.92 17.67
N LEU A 40 3.86 -4.38 16.88
CA LEU A 40 3.47 -2.97 16.99
C LEU A 40 2.81 -2.67 18.32
N LEU A 41 1.88 -3.52 18.78
CA LEU A 41 1.19 -3.32 20.05
C LEU A 41 2.14 -3.45 21.25
N ASP A 42 3.07 -4.37 21.20
CA ASP A 42 4.10 -4.56 22.25
C ASP A 42 5.01 -3.32 22.34
N HIS A 43 5.40 -2.75 21.18
CA HIS A 43 6.15 -1.49 21.12
C HIS A 43 5.38 -0.32 21.76
N LEU A 44 4.05 -0.27 21.57
CA LEU A 44 3.18 0.75 22.14
C LEU A 44 2.74 0.47 23.57
N GLY A 45 3.10 -0.68 24.14
CA GLY A 45 2.63 -1.09 25.47
C GLY A 45 1.14 -1.45 25.54
N ILE A 46 0.53 -1.79 24.40
CA ILE A 46 -0.91 -2.04 24.26
C ILE A 46 -1.19 -3.54 24.28
N ARG A 47 -2.21 -3.95 25.06
CA ARG A 47 -2.69 -5.33 25.10
C ARG A 47 -4.17 -5.37 24.72
N LYS A 48 -4.47 -5.89 23.52
CA LYS A 48 -5.83 -6.04 22.99
C LYS A 48 -6.03 -7.40 22.34
N PRO A 49 -7.27 -7.90 22.31
CA PRO A 49 -7.62 -9.07 21.53
C PRO A 49 -7.37 -8.82 20.05
N LEU A 50 -6.72 -9.78 19.38
CA LEU A 50 -6.49 -9.76 17.94
C LEU A 50 -7.36 -10.81 17.25
N VAL A 51 -7.94 -10.44 16.11
CA VAL A 51 -8.69 -11.33 15.24
C VAL A 51 -8.05 -11.31 13.87
N SER A 52 -7.67 -12.48 13.36
CA SER A 52 -7.12 -12.60 12.00
C SER A 52 -8.19 -12.31 10.96
N TYR A 53 -7.89 -11.39 10.04
CA TYR A 53 -8.73 -10.94 8.94
C TYR A 53 -7.91 -10.79 7.67
N HIS A 54 -7.99 -11.76 6.76
CA HIS A 54 -7.22 -11.82 5.52
C HIS A 54 -8.11 -12.33 4.36
N GLU A 55 -7.66 -12.25 3.12
CA GLU A 55 -8.43 -12.61 1.92
C GLU A 55 -9.17 -13.96 2.04
N HIS A 56 -8.52 -14.98 2.60
CA HIS A 56 -9.10 -16.34 2.67
C HIS A 56 -10.21 -16.49 3.72
N ASN A 57 -10.27 -15.61 4.75
CA ASN A 57 -11.31 -15.67 5.79
C ASN A 57 -12.24 -14.44 5.80
N GLU A 58 -11.97 -13.44 4.96
CA GLU A 58 -12.63 -12.13 4.95
C GLU A 58 -14.17 -12.24 4.99
N ARG A 59 -14.76 -13.17 4.23
CA ARG A 59 -16.21 -13.32 4.16
C ARG A 59 -16.83 -13.73 5.51
N ALA A 60 -16.26 -14.71 6.16
CA ALA A 60 -16.76 -15.20 7.46
C ALA A 60 -16.49 -14.19 8.57
N ARG A 61 -15.28 -13.62 8.59
CA ARG A 61 -14.86 -12.66 9.59
C ARG A 61 -15.58 -11.33 9.49
N ALA A 62 -15.90 -10.86 8.27
CA ALA A 62 -16.72 -9.66 8.10
C ALA A 62 -18.09 -9.81 8.75
N ALA A 63 -18.73 -10.99 8.64
CA ALA A 63 -20.01 -11.26 9.28
C ALA A 63 -19.91 -11.27 10.82
N GLU A 64 -18.88 -11.92 11.38
CA GLU A 64 -18.60 -11.97 12.80
C GLU A 64 -18.35 -10.57 13.38
N LEU A 65 -17.44 -9.81 12.75
CA LEU A 65 -17.07 -8.47 13.22
C LEU A 65 -18.24 -7.46 13.09
N ALA A 66 -19.03 -7.58 12.02
CA ALA A 66 -20.27 -6.79 11.90
C ALA A 66 -21.27 -7.09 13.02
N GLY A 67 -21.37 -8.36 13.44
CA GLY A 67 -22.16 -8.74 14.64
C GLY A 67 -21.69 -8.00 15.89
N ARG A 68 -20.42 -8.04 16.20
CA ARG A 68 -19.83 -7.31 17.34
C ARG A 68 -20.05 -5.79 17.26
N LEU A 69 -19.90 -5.22 16.05
CA LEU A 69 -20.15 -3.79 15.83
C LEU A 69 -21.61 -3.41 16.10
N ARG A 70 -22.59 -4.26 15.71
CA ARG A 70 -24.03 -4.07 16.03
C ARG A 70 -24.31 -4.14 17.54
N GLU A 71 -23.59 -4.97 18.26
CA GLU A 71 -23.66 -5.07 19.72
C GLU A 71 -22.99 -3.88 20.44
N GLY A 72 -22.48 -2.91 19.68
CA GLY A 72 -21.90 -1.67 20.22
C GLY A 72 -20.38 -1.70 20.39
N ALA A 73 -19.71 -2.80 20.04
CA ALA A 73 -18.26 -2.88 20.14
C ALA A 73 -17.56 -1.88 19.19
N ASN A 74 -16.37 -1.43 19.60
CA ASN A 74 -15.44 -0.67 18.80
C ASN A 74 -14.39 -1.63 18.22
N VAL A 75 -14.27 -1.64 16.90
CA VAL A 75 -13.34 -2.51 16.17
C VAL A 75 -12.33 -1.63 15.43
N ALA A 76 -11.04 -1.92 15.56
CA ALA A 76 -10.03 -1.38 14.66
C ALA A 76 -9.71 -2.41 13.58
N LEU A 77 -9.66 -1.99 12.31
CA LEU A 77 -9.09 -2.74 11.21
C LEU A 77 -7.71 -2.14 10.90
N VAL A 78 -6.69 -2.96 10.93
CA VAL A 78 -5.31 -2.61 10.57
C VAL A 78 -4.80 -3.53 9.46
N SER A 79 -3.89 -3.03 8.63
CA SER A 79 -3.07 -3.84 7.74
C SER A 79 -1.71 -4.15 8.38
N ASP A 80 -0.93 -5.02 7.78
CA ASP A 80 0.43 -5.32 8.24
C ASP A 80 1.34 -4.10 8.11
N ALA A 81 1.11 -3.25 7.10
CA ALA A 81 1.84 -2.01 6.88
C ALA A 81 1.01 -0.98 6.09
N GLY A 82 0.92 0.24 6.59
CA GLY A 82 0.27 1.35 5.88
C GLY A 82 -1.23 1.46 6.13
N THR A 83 -1.95 1.97 5.15
CA THR A 83 -3.38 2.27 5.22
C THR A 83 -4.18 1.04 4.84
N PRO A 84 -5.08 0.54 5.70
CA PRO A 84 -5.96 -0.60 5.39
C PRO A 84 -6.75 -0.39 4.09
N LEU A 85 -7.09 -1.46 3.39
CA LEU A 85 -7.79 -1.52 2.11
C LEU A 85 -6.94 -1.08 0.88
N ILE A 86 -5.79 -0.49 1.07
CA ILE A 86 -4.92 -0.08 -0.05
C ILE A 86 -3.99 -1.26 -0.41
N SER A 87 -4.43 -2.10 -1.32
CA SER A 87 -3.87 -3.42 -1.65
C SER A 87 -3.97 -4.47 -0.55
N ASP A 88 -4.82 -4.22 0.46
CA ASP A 88 -5.03 -5.05 1.63
C ASP A 88 -6.51 -5.44 1.79
N PRO A 89 -6.83 -6.51 2.54
CA PRO A 89 -8.20 -6.89 2.82
C PRO A 89 -8.94 -5.83 3.66
N GLY A 90 -10.29 -5.81 3.58
CA GLY A 90 -11.09 -4.87 4.39
C GLY A 90 -12.35 -4.37 3.70
N TYR A 91 -12.39 -4.39 2.37
CA TYR A 91 -13.51 -3.86 1.61
C TYR A 91 -14.87 -4.44 2.04
N ARG A 92 -14.95 -5.76 2.27
CA ARG A 92 -16.21 -6.42 2.68
C ARG A 92 -16.70 -5.95 4.05
N LEU A 93 -15.81 -5.79 5.02
CA LEU A 93 -16.17 -5.32 6.35
C LEU A 93 -16.64 -3.88 6.32
N VAL A 94 -15.94 -3.02 5.60
CA VAL A 94 -16.31 -1.60 5.44
C VAL A 94 -17.66 -1.47 4.75
N ARG A 95 -17.87 -2.19 3.63
CA ARG A 95 -19.15 -2.20 2.92
C ARG A 95 -20.29 -2.62 3.83
N ARG A 96 -20.10 -3.70 4.57
CA ARG A 96 -21.11 -4.22 5.48
C ARG A 96 -21.40 -3.26 6.63
N ALA A 97 -20.38 -2.64 7.20
CA ALA A 97 -20.56 -1.63 8.24
C ALA A 97 -21.43 -0.45 7.75
N ILE A 98 -21.14 0.04 6.54
CA ILE A 98 -21.91 1.12 5.91
C ILE A 98 -23.37 0.69 5.66
N GLU A 99 -23.59 -0.50 5.10
CA GLU A 99 -24.92 -1.05 4.81
C GLU A 99 -25.76 -1.24 6.09
N GLU A 100 -25.11 -1.51 7.21
CA GLU A 100 -25.76 -1.66 8.53
C GLU A 100 -25.82 -0.34 9.33
N GLY A 101 -25.47 0.80 8.73
CA GLY A 101 -25.51 2.13 9.38
C GLY A 101 -24.45 2.33 10.46
N ILE A 102 -23.42 1.49 10.50
CA ILE A 102 -22.33 1.57 11.47
C ILE A 102 -21.32 2.64 11.02
N ALA A 103 -20.94 3.52 11.93
CA ALA A 103 -19.95 4.56 11.62
C ALA A 103 -18.58 3.95 11.32
N VAL A 104 -18.02 4.34 10.16
CA VAL A 104 -16.67 4.01 9.73
C VAL A 104 -15.79 5.24 9.85
N VAL A 105 -14.74 5.16 10.66
CA VAL A 105 -13.89 6.29 11.03
C VAL A 105 -12.47 6.06 10.52
N PRO A 106 -11.98 6.84 9.53
CA PRO A 106 -10.59 6.76 9.13
C PRO A 106 -9.67 7.40 10.18
N VAL A 107 -8.59 6.72 10.49
CA VAL A 107 -7.48 7.24 11.30
C VAL A 107 -6.27 7.39 10.37
N PRO A 108 -6.01 8.61 9.83
CA PRO A 108 -4.95 8.87 8.89
C PRO A 108 -3.56 8.50 9.46
N GLY A 109 -2.67 8.09 8.57
CA GLY A 109 -1.30 7.76 8.94
C GLY A 109 -0.47 7.35 7.71
N PRO A 110 0.57 6.55 7.89
CA PRO A 110 1.48 6.17 6.82
C PRO A 110 0.79 5.51 5.63
N CYS A 111 1.24 5.90 4.42
CA CYS A 111 0.82 5.31 3.16
C CYS A 111 1.98 5.37 2.17
N ALA A 112 2.48 4.23 1.74
CA ALA A 112 3.64 4.15 0.84
C ALA A 112 3.37 4.85 -0.51
N VAL A 113 2.14 4.80 -1.01
CA VAL A 113 1.72 5.48 -2.27
C VAL A 113 1.96 6.98 -2.18
N VAL A 114 1.45 7.62 -1.12
CA VAL A 114 1.53 9.08 -0.96
C VAL A 114 2.94 9.49 -0.55
N ALA A 115 3.61 8.74 0.32
CA ALA A 115 5.00 9.00 0.73
C ALA A 115 5.96 8.94 -0.48
N ALA A 116 5.84 7.90 -1.30
CA ALA A 116 6.63 7.76 -2.51
C ALA A 116 6.38 8.90 -3.50
N LEU A 117 5.11 9.25 -3.74
CA LEU A 117 4.73 10.32 -4.67
C LEU A 117 5.30 11.68 -4.22
N ALA A 118 5.12 12.03 -2.96
CA ALA A 118 5.60 13.29 -2.40
C ALA A 118 7.12 13.47 -2.52
N ALA A 119 7.89 12.37 -2.41
CA ALA A 119 9.33 12.38 -2.48
C ALA A 119 9.88 12.05 -3.90
N SER A 120 9.02 11.74 -4.87
CA SER A 120 9.45 11.29 -6.20
C SER A 120 10.09 12.38 -7.06
N GLY A 121 9.58 13.60 -6.99
CA GLY A 121 9.87 14.69 -7.94
C GLY A 121 9.03 14.62 -9.22
N LEU A 122 8.08 13.68 -9.33
CA LEU A 122 7.12 13.59 -10.41
C LEU A 122 5.90 14.50 -10.12
N PRO A 123 5.10 14.88 -11.16
CA PRO A 123 3.87 15.65 -10.95
C PRO A 123 2.92 14.96 -9.98
N THR A 124 2.38 15.73 -9.03
CA THR A 124 1.50 15.26 -7.96
C THR A 124 0.05 15.69 -8.09
N ASP A 125 -0.24 16.53 -9.08
CA ASP A 125 -1.57 17.09 -9.36
C ASP A 125 -2.61 16.02 -9.68
N GLN A 126 -2.19 14.98 -10.40
CA GLN A 126 -3.01 13.80 -10.69
C GLN A 126 -2.14 12.54 -10.57
N PHE A 127 -2.64 11.54 -9.89
CA PHE A 127 -1.99 10.23 -9.82
C PHE A 127 -3.00 9.09 -9.87
N HIS A 128 -2.56 7.97 -10.43
CA HIS A 128 -3.36 6.76 -10.56
C HIS A 128 -2.64 5.60 -9.88
N PHE A 129 -3.18 5.13 -8.77
CA PHE A 129 -2.66 3.95 -8.08
C PHE A 129 -3.23 2.68 -8.71
N CYS A 130 -2.36 1.85 -9.26
CA CYS A 130 -2.72 0.64 -10.02
C CYS A 130 -2.53 -0.66 -9.22
N GLY A 131 -2.08 -0.59 -7.95
CA GLY A 131 -1.75 -1.79 -7.17
C GLY A 131 -0.52 -2.52 -7.71
N TYR A 132 -0.49 -3.86 -7.56
CA TYR A 132 0.59 -4.69 -8.09
C TYR A 132 0.42 -4.97 -9.58
N LEU A 133 1.53 -4.89 -10.32
CA LEU A 133 1.54 -5.33 -11.72
C LEU A 133 1.26 -6.84 -11.82
N PRO A 134 0.48 -7.29 -12.83
CA PRO A 134 0.25 -8.70 -13.06
C PRO A 134 1.56 -9.49 -13.23
N PRO A 135 1.71 -10.67 -12.58
CA PRO A 135 2.95 -11.46 -12.65
C PRO A 135 3.25 -12.00 -14.05
N LYS A 136 2.21 -12.31 -14.85
CA LYS A 136 2.36 -12.81 -16.22
C LYS A 136 2.59 -11.66 -17.18
N GLN A 137 3.70 -11.71 -17.95
CA GLN A 137 4.13 -10.67 -18.89
C GLN A 137 3.00 -10.19 -19.82
N GLY A 138 2.28 -11.09 -20.46
CA GLY A 138 1.21 -10.69 -21.38
C GLY A 138 0.04 -9.97 -20.71
N ARG A 139 -0.27 -10.25 -19.43
CA ARG A 139 -1.26 -9.49 -18.66
C ARG A 139 -0.69 -8.14 -18.21
N ARG A 140 0.58 -8.10 -17.80
CA ARG A 140 1.29 -6.89 -17.40
C ARG A 140 1.37 -5.90 -18.55
N ARG A 141 1.79 -6.33 -19.74
CA ARG A 141 1.83 -5.48 -20.93
C ARG A 141 0.46 -4.96 -21.35
N ARG A 142 -0.58 -5.79 -21.27
CA ARG A 142 -1.97 -5.33 -21.54
C ARG A 142 -2.44 -4.24 -20.58
N LEU A 143 -2.13 -4.38 -19.28
CA LEU A 143 -2.43 -3.33 -18.31
C LEU A 143 -1.65 -2.06 -18.64
N LEU A 144 -0.34 -2.14 -18.88
CA LEU A 144 0.48 -1.00 -19.25
C LEU A 144 -0.02 -0.33 -20.54
N GLU A 145 -0.43 -1.10 -21.55
CA GLU A 145 -1.00 -0.56 -22.79
C GLU A 145 -2.30 0.23 -22.53
N SER A 146 -3.17 -0.25 -21.63
CA SER A 146 -4.38 0.51 -21.25
C SER A 146 -4.08 1.81 -20.52
N LEU A 147 -2.89 1.95 -19.94
CA LEU A 147 -2.41 3.15 -19.23
C LEU A 147 -1.52 4.05 -20.09
N ARG A 148 -1.32 3.71 -21.38
CA ARG A 148 -0.37 4.39 -22.27
C ARG A 148 -0.66 5.88 -22.44
N HIS A 149 -1.93 6.25 -22.45
CA HIS A 149 -2.37 7.63 -22.65
C HIS A 149 -2.75 8.34 -21.35
N GLU A 150 -2.48 7.71 -20.21
CA GLU A 150 -2.78 8.29 -18.92
C GLU A 150 -1.92 9.53 -18.66
N GLN A 151 -2.59 10.62 -18.27
CA GLN A 151 -1.96 11.92 -18.01
C GLN A 151 -1.58 12.10 -16.53
N ALA A 152 -1.93 11.14 -15.69
CA ALA A 152 -1.58 11.10 -14.28
C ALA A 152 -0.24 10.40 -14.05
N THR A 153 0.43 10.69 -12.95
CA THR A 153 1.55 9.87 -12.47
C THR A 153 1.03 8.50 -12.04
N LEU A 154 1.53 7.44 -12.68
CA LEU A 154 1.16 6.07 -12.32
C LEU A 154 1.96 5.63 -11.09
N ILE A 155 1.29 4.98 -10.14
CA ILE A 155 1.94 4.44 -8.95
C ILE A 155 1.58 2.95 -8.84
N LEU A 156 2.60 2.13 -8.65
CA LEU A 156 2.49 0.68 -8.64
C LEU A 156 3.27 0.11 -7.46
N TYR A 157 2.81 -0.98 -6.89
CA TYR A 157 3.64 -1.81 -6.02
C TYR A 157 4.34 -2.88 -6.84
N GLU A 158 5.57 -3.17 -6.49
CA GLU A 158 6.33 -4.23 -7.15
C GLU A 158 7.24 -4.97 -6.16
N THR A 159 7.66 -6.16 -6.55
CA THR A 159 8.54 -6.99 -5.76
C THR A 159 9.96 -7.01 -6.31
N PRO A 160 10.99 -7.23 -5.47
CA PRO A 160 12.38 -7.32 -5.92
C PRO A 160 12.60 -8.33 -7.04
N HIS A 161 11.88 -9.45 -7.01
CA HIS A 161 12.02 -10.52 -8.00
C HIS A 161 11.45 -10.17 -9.37
N ARG A 162 10.58 -9.17 -9.45
CA ARG A 162 9.87 -8.81 -10.68
C ARG A 162 10.23 -7.44 -11.21
N ILE A 163 10.93 -6.61 -10.44
CA ILE A 163 11.22 -5.21 -10.79
C ILE A 163 11.95 -5.07 -12.14
N LEU A 164 12.93 -5.93 -12.43
CA LEU A 164 13.65 -5.86 -13.70
C LEU A 164 12.74 -6.13 -14.90
N ALA A 165 11.88 -7.14 -14.80
CA ALA A 165 10.90 -7.45 -15.85
C ALA A 165 9.79 -6.39 -15.94
N ALA A 166 9.41 -5.75 -14.82
CA ALA A 166 8.47 -4.65 -14.81
C ALA A 166 9.05 -3.42 -15.55
N LEU A 167 10.29 -3.04 -15.26
CA LEU A 167 10.97 -1.92 -15.93
C LEU A 167 11.16 -2.19 -17.43
N GLU A 168 11.48 -3.41 -17.83
CA GLU A 168 11.56 -3.79 -19.24
C GLU A 168 10.24 -3.61 -19.97
N ASP A 169 9.14 -4.05 -19.38
CA ASP A 169 7.82 -3.92 -19.99
C ASP A 169 7.31 -2.45 -19.97
N ILE A 170 7.65 -1.67 -18.93
CA ILE A 170 7.36 -0.23 -18.88
C ILE A 170 8.08 0.49 -20.04
N GLU A 171 9.37 0.24 -20.23
CA GLU A 171 10.13 0.82 -21.34
C GLU A 171 9.52 0.45 -22.70
N ALA A 172 9.23 -0.83 -22.90
CA ALA A 172 8.71 -1.33 -24.16
C ALA A 172 7.32 -0.81 -24.52
N VAL A 173 6.46 -0.60 -23.50
CA VAL A 173 5.04 -0.26 -23.72
C VAL A 173 4.78 1.24 -23.55
N LEU A 174 5.34 1.87 -22.52
CA LEU A 174 5.07 3.27 -22.20
C LEU A 174 6.10 4.23 -22.81
N GLY A 175 7.23 3.68 -23.31
CA GLY A 175 8.32 4.48 -23.89
C GLY A 175 9.14 5.23 -22.83
N PRO A 176 9.92 6.24 -23.27
CA PRO A 176 10.84 6.98 -22.40
C PRO A 176 10.05 7.96 -21.52
N ARG A 177 9.72 7.52 -20.33
CA ARG A 177 9.11 8.36 -19.28
C ARG A 177 10.06 8.43 -18.09
N ASP A 178 9.91 9.48 -17.29
CA ASP A 178 10.56 9.55 -15.99
C ASP A 178 9.98 8.47 -15.08
N VAL A 179 10.85 7.69 -14.48
CA VAL A 179 10.51 6.59 -13.57
C VAL A 179 11.22 6.79 -12.24
N VAL A 180 10.53 6.48 -11.16
CA VAL A 180 11.13 6.46 -9.82
C VAL A 180 10.90 5.10 -9.18
N VAL A 181 11.98 4.51 -8.68
CA VAL A 181 11.93 3.31 -7.84
C VAL A 181 12.19 3.76 -6.41
N ALA A 182 11.13 3.84 -5.61
CA ALA A 182 11.19 4.09 -4.18
C ALA A 182 11.23 2.75 -3.45
N ARG A 183 12.34 2.46 -2.77
CA ARG A 183 12.61 1.18 -2.14
C ARG A 183 12.81 1.36 -0.65
N GLU A 184 12.25 0.46 0.16
CA GLU A 184 12.42 0.43 1.62
C GLU A 184 12.13 1.79 2.29
N ILE A 185 11.04 2.46 1.86
CA ILE A 185 10.63 3.77 2.36
C ILE A 185 10.52 3.72 3.89
N THR A 186 11.05 4.71 4.58
CA THR A 186 11.16 4.88 6.04
C THR A 186 12.09 3.90 6.76
N LYS A 187 12.65 2.91 6.07
CA LYS A 187 13.56 1.92 6.65
C LYS A 187 15.03 2.35 6.54
N VAL A 188 15.91 1.63 7.22
CA VAL A 188 17.37 1.92 7.26
C VAL A 188 18.01 1.96 5.86
N HIS A 189 17.46 1.23 4.91
CA HIS A 189 17.95 1.16 3.53
C HIS A 189 17.02 1.87 2.54
N GLU A 190 16.37 2.94 2.97
CA GLU A 190 15.54 3.78 2.10
C GLU A 190 16.35 4.30 0.91
N GLU A 191 15.76 4.19 -0.26
CA GLU A 191 16.40 4.61 -1.50
C GLU A 191 15.38 5.08 -2.53
N PHE A 192 15.70 6.18 -3.21
CA PHE A 192 14.95 6.69 -4.35
C PHE A 192 15.86 6.76 -5.58
N LEU A 193 15.67 5.85 -6.52
CA LEU A 193 16.33 5.89 -7.83
C LEU A 193 15.42 6.59 -8.84
N ARG A 194 15.98 7.53 -9.59
CA ARG A 194 15.28 8.35 -10.58
C ARG A 194 15.98 8.26 -11.92
N GLY A 195 15.22 8.18 -13.00
CA GLY A 195 15.72 8.11 -14.39
C GLY A 195 14.69 7.45 -15.29
N THR A 196 15.09 7.02 -16.46
CA THR A 196 14.27 6.21 -17.38
C THR A 196 14.20 4.76 -16.91
N ALA A 197 13.18 4.02 -17.37
CA ALA A 197 13.06 2.58 -17.05
C ALA A 197 14.32 1.78 -17.45
N ALA A 198 14.93 2.10 -18.60
CA ALA A 198 16.16 1.48 -19.09
C ALA A 198 17.37 1.72 -18.16
N GLU A 199 17.55 2.97 -17.72
CA GLU A 199 18.64 3.35 -16.81
C GLU A 199 18.48 2.66 -15.46
N LEU A 200 17.28 2.70 -14.88
CA LEU A 200 16.99 2.07 -13.58
C LEU A 200 17.14 0.56 -13.64
N ARG A 201 16.71 -0.07 -14.76
CA ARG A 201 16.92 -1.50 -15.00
C ARG A 201 18.40 -1.85 -15.00
N ARG A 202 19.24 -1.06 -15.69
CA ARG A 202 20.70 -1.26 -15.74
C ARG A 202 21.34 -1.14 -14.34
N ILE A 203 20.96 -0.11 -13.57
CA ILE A 203 21.47 0.10 -12.22
C ILE A 203 21.10 -1.09 -11.32
N LEU A 204 19.84 -1.51 -11.35
CA LEU A 204 19.38 -2.60 -10.51
C LEU A 204 19.92 -3.97 -10.93
N ALA A 205 20.10 -4.22 -12.23
CA ALA A 205 20.69 -5.46 -12.74
C ALA A 205 22.17 -5.63 -12.33
N GLY A 206 22.89 -4.54 -12.09
CA GLY A 206 24.27 -4.57 -11.59
C GLY A 206 24.42 -4.91 -10.11
N ARG A 207 23.33 -5.08 -9.37
CA ARG A 207 23.35 -5.39 -7.93
C ARG A 207 23.47 -6.89 -7.70
N VAL A 208 24.19 -7.28 -6.67
CA VAL A 208 24.28 -8.69 -6.21
C VAL A 208 22.90 -9.25 -5.86
N ALA A 209 22.06 -8.44 -5.22
CA ALA A 209 20.68 -8.80 -4.92
C ALA A 209 19.82 -7.53 -4.78
N ILE A 210 18.59 -7.60 -5.26
CA ILE A 210 17.57 -6.59 -5.01
C ILE A 210 16.69 -7.12 -3.88
N LYS A 211 16.53 -6.34 -2.80
CA LYS A 211 15.74 -6.74 -1.63
C LYS A 211 14.80 -5.60 -1.22
N GLY A 212 13.80 -5.95 -0.42
CA GLY A 212 12.88 -5.01 0.20
C GLY A 212 11.62 -4.73 -0.61
N GLU A 213 10.79 -3.84 -0.12
CA GLU A 213 9.53 -3.44 -0.73
C GLU A 213 9.75 -2.28 -1.68
N ILE A 214 9.00 -2.27 -2.79
CA ILE A 214 9.19 -1.31 -3.87
C ILE A 214 7.86 -0.65 -4.21
N THR A 215 7.85 0.69 -4.17
CA THR A 215 6.84 1.52 -4.83
C THR A 215 7.46 2.09 -6.10
N LEU A 216 6.88 1.76 -7.24
CA LEU A 216 7.33 2.16 -8.56
C LEU A 216 6.42 3.26 -9.08
N LEU A 217 7.01 4.39 -9.51
CA LEU A 217 6.24 5.50 -10.06
C LEU A 217 6.69 5.76 -11.50
N VAL A 218 5.72 6.06 -12.36
CA VAL A 218 5.96 6.39 -13.77
C VAL A 218 5.29 7.71 -14.07
N GLY A 219 6.06 8.68 -14.51
CA GLY A 219 5.59 10.00 -14.90
C GLY A 219 4.59 9.96 -16.06
N LYS A 220 3.83 11.04 -16.19
CA LYS A 220 2.90 11.21 -17.32
C LYS A 220 3.63 11.24 -18.67
N THR A 221 2.90 11.02 -19.74
CA THR A 221 3.43 11.13 -21.11
C THR A 221 4.01 12.53 -21.31
N VAL A 222 5.28 12.61 -21.70
CA VAL A 222 5.86 13.87 -22.14
C VAL A 222 5.25 14.20 -23.50
N THR A 223 4.34 15.14 -23.54
CA THR A 223 3.89 15.75 -24.80
C THR A 223 5.04 16.64 -25.25
N VAL A 224 5.83 16.18 -26.25
CA VAL A 224 6.78 17.07 -26.92
C VAL A 224 5.94 18.14 -27.59
N PRO A 225 6.10 19.42 -27.25
CA PRO A 225 5.44 20.49 -28.02
C PRO A 225 5.96 20.40 -29.45
N GLY A 226 5.04 20.22 -30.38
CA GLY A 226 5.34 20.30 -31.83
C GLY A 226 5.74 21.69 -32.26
#